data_ed8e4e8f287346bd0b1afab4a95cc03a
#
_entry.id   ed8e4e8f287346bd0b1afab4a95cc03a
#
_cell.length_a   1.000
_cell.length_b   1.000
_cell.length_c   1.000
_cell.angle_alpha   90.00
_cell.angle_beta   90.00
_cell.angle_gamma   90.00
#
_symmetry.space_group_name_H-M   'P 1'
#
loop_
_entity.id
_entity.type
_entity.pdbx_description
1 polymer ?
#
loop_
_entity_poly.entity_id
_entity_poly.type
_entity_poly.pdbx_seq_one_letter_code
_entity_poly.pdbx_strand_id
1 'polypeptide(L)'
;MDYMVLYSSKTGNTKKVATEIFSALPGMSKDMQSMEEYRGKDAEIFFIGFWVNRGTCEMTVIDAMSELHGKKIALFGTCGMGKGEEYYRSIEQKVNVWIPDDCEYLGIFLCQGKMPMQVRQNYEIAREDPRQEACRKRMLHNFDEALFHPNDQDLSDARAFVNRILETCE
;
A
#
# COMPACT_ATOMS: atom_id res chain seq x y z
N MET A 1 19.70 -11.48 3.41
CA MET A 1 18.61 -12.24 2.72
C MET A 1 18.22 -11.46 1.49
N ASP A 2 17.59 -12.10 0.51
CA ASP A 2 17.35 -11.43 -0.77
C ASP A 2 16.17 -10.47 -0.68
N TYR A 3 15.08 -10.91 -0.06
CA TYR A 3 13.84 -10.12 -0.01
C TYR A 3 13.26 -10.02 1.40
N MET A 4 12.79 -8.82 1.73
CA MET A 4 11.98 -8.56 2.91
C MET A 4 10.66 -7.89 2.50
N VAL A 5 9.54 -8.42 2.93
CA VAL A 5 8.23 -7.78 2.82
C VAL A 5 7.84 -7.24 4.19
N LEU A 6 7.85 -5.92 4.33
CA LEU A 6 7.40 -5.22 5.54
C LEU A 6 6.06 -4.55 5.27
N TYR A 7 5.11 -4.68 6.20
CA TYR A 7 3.81 -4.06 6.00
C TYR A 7 3.22 -3.49 7.29
N SER A 8 2.49 -2.39 7.14
CA SER A 8 1.52 -1.89 8.13
C SER A 8 0.12 -2.16 7.62
N SER A 9 -0.73 -2.81 8.41
CA SER A 9 -2.08 -3.16 8.00
C SER A 9 -3.07 -3.06 9.16
N LYS A 10 -4.04 -2.17 9.04
CA LYS A 10 -5.04 -1.92 10.09
C LYS A 10 -6.27 -2.82 9.97
N THR A 11 -6.72 -3.08 8.74
CA THR A 11 -7.96 -3.83 8.45
C THR A 11 -7.72 -5.13 7.68
N GLY A 12 -6.46 -5.50 7.46
CA GLY A 12 -6.07 -6.71 6.76
C GLY A 12 -5.89 -6.57 5.23
N ASN A 13 -6.26 -5.44 4.63
CA ASN A 13 -6.13 -5.24 3.18
C ASN A 13 -4.66 -5.29 2.73
N THR A 14 -3.80 -4.48 3.36
CA THR A 14 -2.37 -4.42 3.03
C THR A 14 -1.68 -5.75 3.33
N LYS A 15 -2.06 -6.43 4.42
CA LYS A 15 -1.56 -7.78 4.73
C LYS A 15 -1.90 -8.79 3.63
N LYS A 16 -3.12 -8.71 3.06
CA LYS A 16 -3.54 -9.58 1.96
C LYS A 16 -2.65 -9.39 0.73
N VAL A 17 -2.36 -8.13 0.37
CA VAL A 17 -1.44 -7.80 -0.74
C VAL A 17 -0.01 -8.22 -0.40
N ALA A 18 0.47 -7.98 0.82
CA ALA A 18 1.79 -8.41 1.29
C ALA A 18 2.00 -9.92 1.15
N THR A 19 0.99 -10.71 1.53
CA THR A 19 1.01 -12.18 1.41
C THR A 19 1.14 -12.61 -0.06
N GLU A 20 0.46 -11.94 -0.96
CA GLU A 20 0.53 -12.22 -2.39
C GLU A 20 1.90 -11.86 -2.99
N ILE A 21 2.44 -10.68 -2.64
CA ILE A 21 3.80 -10.28 -3.02
C ILE A 21 4.82 -11.29 -2.51
N PHE A 22 4.74 -11.66 -1.24
CA PHE A 22 5.65 -12.66 -0.63
C PHE A 22 5.59 -13.99 -1.36
N SER A 23 4.39 -14.44 -1.73
CA SER A 23 4.20 -15.70 -2.47
C SER A 23 4.79 -15.65 -3.88
N ALA A 24 4.76 -14.48 -4.53
CA ALA A 24 5.29 -14.28 -5.87
C ALA A 24 6.83 -14.17 -5.91
N LEU A 25 7.48 -13.80 -4.80
CA LEU A 25 8.94 -13.70 -4.73
C LEU A 25 9.59 -15.07 -4.83
N PRO A 26 10.68 -15.20 -5.63
CA PRO A 26 11.38 -16.47 -5.83
C PRO A 26 12.25 -16.86 -4.63
N GLY A 27 12.65 -18.13 -4.62
CA GLY A 27 13.66 -18.64 -3.67
C GLY A 27 13.16 -18.77 -2.23
N MET A 28 14.09 -19.11 -1.35
CA MET A 28 13.85 -19.33 0.09
C MET A 28 14.46 -18.26 0.97
N SER A 29 15.30 -17.37 0.39
CA SER A 29 15.99 -16.30 1.12
C SER A 29 15.08 -15.05 1.24
N LYS A 30 13.90 -15.24 1.82
CA LYS A 30 12.90 -14.19 1.98
C LYS A 30 12.15 -14.30 3.31
N ASP A 31 11.69 -13.16 3.83
CA ASP A 31 10.86 -13.08 5.05
C ASP A 31 9.74 -12.03 4.85
N MET A 32 8.68 -12.18 5.63
CA MET A 32 7.56 -11.25 5.68
C MET A 32 7.19 -10.95 7.12
N GLN A 33 7.17 -9.66 7.49
CA GLN A 33 6.87 -9.22 8.85
C GLN A 33 5.95 -8.00 8.85
N SER A 34 5.14 -7.88 9.89
CA SER A 34 4.52 -6.59 10.19
C SER A 34 5.58 -5.60 10.70
N MET A 35 5.34 -4.31 10.55
CA MET A 35 6.29 -3.29 11.06
C MET A 35 6.44 -3.34 12.57
N GLU A 36 5.41 -3.77 13.30
CA GLU A 36 5.46 -3.93 14.75
C GLU A 36 6.39 -5.09 15.18
N GLU A 37 6.49 -6.13 14.34
CA GLU A 37 7.32 -7.32 14.61
C GLU A 37 8.74 -7.19 14.08
N TYR A 38 8.97 -6.25 13.18
CA TYR A 38 10.29 -6.07 12.55
C TYR A 38 11.37 -5.68 13.57
N ARG A 39 12.52 -6.32 13.48
CA ARG A 39 13.68 -6.14 14.39
C ARG A 39 14.98 -5.92 13.62
N GLY A 40 14.93 -5.23 12.49
CA GLY A 40 16.13 -4.85 11.76
C GLY A 40 16.80 -5.98 10.96
N LYS A 41 16.07 -7.01 10.55
CA LYS A 41 16.61 -8.04 9.65
C LYS A 41 17.01 -7.42 8.32
N ASP A 42 18.22 -7.74 7.86
CA ASP A 42 18.77 -7.20 6.63
C ASP A 42 18.32 -7.97 5.38
N ALA A 43 18.07 -7.23 4.28
CA ALA A 43 17.76 -7.75 2.95
C ALA A 43 18.32 -6.83 1.88
N GLU A 44 18.43 -7.33 0.65
CA GLU A 44 18.84 -6.52 -0.52
C GLU A 44 17.68 -5.69 -1.03
N ILE A 45 16.50 -6.30 -1.16
CA ILE A 45 15.29 -5.66 -1.68
C ILE A 45 14.20 -5.69 -0.61
N PHE A 46 13.65 -4.52 -0.31
CA PHE A 46 12.53 -4.33 0.58
C PHE A 46 11.26 -3.99 -0.20
N PHE A 47 10.21 -4.75 0.05
CA PHE A 47 8.85 -4.42 -0.35
C PHE A 47 8.14 -3.82 0.85
N ILE A 48 7.86 -2.52 0.80
CA ILE A 48 7.27 -1.76 1.92
C ILE A 48 5.80 -1.52 1.67
N GLY A 49 4.96 -2.10 2.51
CA GLY A 49 3.51 -2.04 2.44
C GLY A 49 2.87 -1.08 3.43
N PHE A 50 1.92 -0.27 2.96
CA PHE A 50 1.19 0.69 3.77
C PHE A 50 -0.29 0.77 3.38
N TRP A 51 -1.12 1.25 4.28
CA TRP A 51 -2.45 1.71 3.95
C TRP A 51 -2.45 3.24 3.85
N VAL A 52 -3.24 3.76 2.91
CA VAL A 52 -3.27 5.21 2.68
C VAL A 52 -4.11 5.87 3.77
N ASN A 53 -3.47 6.75 4.52
CA ASN A 53 -4.06 7.59 5.53
C ASN A 53 -3.95 9.07 5.10
N ARG A 54 -5.09 9.69 4.79
CA ARG A 54 -5.15 11.11 4.36
C ARG A 54 -4.21 11.41 3.18
N GLY A 55 -4.11 10.50 2.23
CA GLY A 55 -3.31 10.65 1.01
C GLY A 55 -1.81 10.37 1.15
N THR A 56 -1.37 9.83 2.28
CA THR A 56 0.02 9.44 2.54
C THR A 56 0.08 8.16 3.39
N CYS A 57 1.26 7.75 3.87
CA CYS A 57 1.44 6.62 4.78
C CYS A 57 1.51 7.06 6.25
N GLU A 58 1.47 6.10 7.16
CA GLU A 58 1.63 6.34 8.61
C GLU A 58 3.09 6.63 8.98
N MET A 59 3.29 7.28 10.15
CA MET A 59 4.63 7.55 10.70
C MET A 59 5.46 6.28 10.89
N THR A 60 4.86 5.18 11.32
CA THR A 60 5.56 3.89 11.48
C THR A 60 6.20 3.40 10.18
N VAL A 61 5.60 3.69 9.04
CA VAL A 61 6.14 3.37 7.71
C VAL A 61 7.32 4.29 7.38
N ILE A 62 7.17 5.59 7.67
CA ILE A 62 8.22 6.60 7.48
C ILE A 62 9.45 6.25 8.34
N ASP A 63 9.23 5.95 9.61
CA ASP A 63 10.30 5.57 10.55
C ASP A 63 11.03 4.30 10.05
N ALA A 64 10.28 3.28 9.63
CA ALA A 64 10.86 2.06 9.10
C ALA A 64 11.69 2.31 7.82
N MET A 65 11.21 3.16 6.91
CA MET A 65 11.97 3.51 5.70
C MET A 65 13.23 4.32 6.02
N SER A 66 13.17 5.24 6.99
CA SER A 66 14.31 6.09 7.35
C SER A 66 15.51 5.32 7.93
N GLU A 67 15.28 4.11 8.43
CA GLU A 67 16.33 3.22 8.95
C GLU A 67 16.99 2.35 7.85
N LEU A 68 16.45 2.37 6.63
CA LEU A 68 16.99 1.60 5.51
C LEU A 68 18.02 2.46 4.75
N HIS A 69 19.25 1.94 4.63
CA HIS A 69 20.33 2.61 3.91
C HIS A 69 20.97 1.70 2.87
N GLY A 70 21.22 2.23 1.67
CA GLY A 70 21.86 1.50 0.58
C GLY A 70 21.05 0.30 0.09
N LYS A 71 19.72 0.35 0.17
CA LYS A 71 18.79 -0.74 -0.19
C LYS A 71 18.00 -0.43 -1.44
N LYS A 72 17.47 -1.48 -2.06
CA LYS A 72 16.46 -1.37 -3.11
C LYS A 72 15.07 -1.42 -2.48
N ILE A 73 14.21 -0.45 -2.78
CA ILE A 73 12.90 -0.30 -2.14
C ILE A 73 11.79 -0.24 -3.19
N ALA A 74 10.88 -1.20 -3.13
CA ALA A 74 9.61 -1.21 -3.84
C ALA A 74 8.47 -0.92 -2.86
N LEU A 75 7.55 -0.05 -3.23
CA LEU A 75 6.41 0.31 -2.39
C LEU A 75 5.15 -0.44 -2.84
N PHE A 76 4.26 -0.75 -1.92
CA PHE A 76 2.91 -1.18 -2.25
C PHE A 76 1.92 -0.64 -1.22
N GLY A 77 0.68 -0.43 -1.64
CA GLY A 77 -0.30 0.11 -0.71
C GLY A 77 -1.75 -0.17 -1.08
N THR A 78 -2.62 0.02 -0.09
CA THR A 78 -4.07 -0.07 -0.25
C THR A 78 -4.74 1.24 0.14
N CYS A 79 -5.75 1.67 -0.60
CA CYS A 79 -6.48 2.91 -0.34
C CYS A 79 -7.98 2.74 -0.50
N GLY A 80 -8.75 3.37 0.38
CA GLY A 80 -10.21 3.32 0.31
C GLY A 80 -10.77 4.15 -0.85
N MET A 81 -10.11 5.24 -1.19
CA MET A 81 -10.49 6.18 -2.25
C MET A 81 -9.85 5.80 -3.61
N GLY A 82 -9.73 4.52 -3.90
CA GLY A 82 -8.94 4.07 -5.03
C GLY A 82 -9.60 4.23 -6.36
N LYS A 83 -9.41 5.37 -7.07
CA LYS A 83 -9.50 5.37 -8.54
C LYS A 83 -8.75 6.53 -9.17
N GLY A 84 -7.96 6.18 -10.18
CA GLY A 84 -7.34 7.09 -11.11
C GLY A 84 -5.83 7.22 -10.93
N GLU A 85 -5.14 7.23 -12.05
CA GLU A 85 -3.68 7.36 -12.09
C GLU A 85 -3.18 8.63 -11.41
N GLU A 86 -3.92 9.73 -11.50
CA GLU A 86 -3.55 11.00 -10.86
C GLU A 86 -3.55 10.90 -9.34
N TYR A 87 -4.55 10.23 -8.76
CA TYR A 87 -4.62 10.00 -7.32
C TYR A 87 -3.48 9.11 -6.85
N TYR A 88 -3.22 8.01 -7.55
CA TYR A 88 -2.12 7.10 -7.23
C TYR A 88 -0.75 7.77 -7.36
N ARG A 89 -0.57 8.58 -8.39
CA ARG A 89 0.65 9.38 -8.55
C ARG A 89 0.85 10.39 -7.41
N SER A 90 -0.23 11.02 -6.95
CA SER A 90 -0.19 11.91 -5.78
C SER A 90 0.23 11.19 -4.50
N ILE A 91 -0.23 9.96 -4.29
CA ILE A 91 0.19 9.13 -3.14
C ILE A 91 1.67 8.78 -3.29
N GLU A 92 2.09 8.29 -4.44
CA GLU A 92 3.47 7.95 -4.72
C GLU A 92 4.42 9.11 -4.40
N GLN A 93 4.13 10.30 -4.90
CA GLN A 93 4.93 11.51 -4.65
C GLN A 93 5.05 11.87 -3.17
N LYS A 94 4.02 11.59 -2.37
CA LYS A 94 4.01 11.89 -0.93
C LYS A 94 4.69 10.83 -0.08
N VAL A 95 4.86 9.63 -0.59
CA VAL A 95 5.46 8.50 0.14
C VAL A 95 6.91 8.29 -0.25
N ASN A 96 7.24 8.33 -1.54
CA ASN A 96 8.61 8.06 -1.99
C ASN A 96 9.64 9.10 -1.52
N VAL A 97 9.22 10.32 -1.16
CA VAL A 97 10.10 11.35 -0.59
C VAL A 97 10.75 10.96 0.75
N TRP A 98 10.19 9.94 1.41
CA TRP A 98 10.73 9.44 2.69
C TRP A 98 11.77 8.33 2.52
N ILE A 99 12.01 7.88 1.29
CA ILE A 99 13.06 6.92 0.97
C ILE A 99 14.40 7.65 1.03
N PRO A 100 15.40 7.16 1.81
CA PRO A 100 16.71 7.79 1.88
C PRO A 100 17.39 7.90 0.52
N ASP A 101 18.16 8.96 0.30
CA ASP A 101 18.82 9.28 -0.98
C ASP A 101 19.83 8.21 -1.43
N ASP A 102 20.36 7.42 -0.49
CA ASP A 102 21.27 6.31 -0.76
C ASP A 102 20.59 4.99 -1.09
N CYS A 103 19.24 4.98 -1.12
CA CYS A 103 18.42 3.85 -1.52
C CYS A 103 17.96 3.98 -2.97
N GLU A 104 17.81 2.84 -3.66
CA GLU A 104 17.25 2.76 -5.00
C GLU A 104 15.74 2.55 -4.94
N TYR A 105 14.96 3.52 -5.44
CA TYR A 105 13.50 3.38 -5.55
C TYR A 105 13.12 2.61 -6.82
N LEU A 106 12.39 1.50 -6.66
CA LEU A 106 12.04 0.59 -7.76
C LEU A 106 10.62 0.81 -8.32
N GLY A 107 9.76 1.53 -7.62
CA GLY A 107 8.39 1.80 -8.04
C GLY A 107 7.33 1.43 -7.00
N ILE A 108 6.07 1.65 -7.34
CA ILE A 108 4.93 1.44 -6.45
C ILE A 108 3.80 0.65 -7.12
N PHE A 109 3.12 -0.16 -6.33
CA PHE A 109 1.83 -0.77 -6.63
C PHE A 109 0.77 -0.26 -5.65
N LEU A 110 -0.36 0.19 -6.17
CA LEU A 110 -1.52 0.62 -5.37
C LEU A 110 -2.79 -0.04 -5.86
N CYS A 111 -3.63 -0.47 -4.93
CA CYS A 111 -4.98 -0.94 -5.22
C CYS A 111 -5.98 -0.42 -4.19
N GLN A 112 -7.25 -0.55 -4.52
CA GLN A 112 -8.32 -0.22 -3.58
C GLN A 112 -8.41 -1.28 -2.48
N GLY A 113 -8.89 -0.87 -1.30
CA GLY A 113 -9.17 -1.76 -0.17
C GLY A 113 -10.44 -1.35 0.57
N LYS A 114 -11.17 -2.32 1.10
CA LYS A 114 -12.40 -2.07 1.84
C LYS A 114 -12.15 -1.19 3.07
N MET A 115 -13.05 -0.24 3.29
CA MET A 115 -13.02 0.66 4.44
C MET A 115 -13.89 0.12 5.58
N PRO A 116 -13.60 0.49 6.85
CA PRO A 116 -14.48 0.18 7.98
C PRO A 116 -15.89 0.78 7.83
N MET A 117 -16.91 0.08 8.31
CA MET A 117 -18.31 0.56 8.27
C MET A 117 -18.53 1.92 8.94
N GLN A 118 -17.68 2.29 9.90
CA GLN A 118 -17.70 3.63 10.51
C GLN A 118 -17.53 4.76 9.48
N VAL A 119 -16.73 4.54 8.45
CA VAL A 119 -16.55 5.52 7.35
C VAL A 119 -17.88 5.73 6.61
N ARG A 120 -18.59 4.63 6.30
CA ARG A 120 -19.93 4.70 5.68
C ARG A 120 -20.91 5.48 6.52
N GLN A 121 -20.98 5.17 7.82
CA GLN A 121 -21.84 5.86 8.77
C GLN A 121 -21.57 7.37 8.79
N ASN A 122 -20.30 7.78 8.78
CA ASN A 122 -19.93 9.19 8.73
C ASN A 122 -20.45 9.87 7.45
N TYR A 123 -20.40 9.20 6.29
CA TYR A 123 -20.96 9.73 5.05
C TYR A 123 -22.50 9.84 5.10
N GLU A 124 -23.17 8.91 5.77
CA GLU A 124 -24.63 8.91 5.92
C GLU A 124 -25.14 10.01 6.85
N ILE A 125 -24.39 10.35 7.90
CA ILE A 125 -24.74 11.38 8.88
C ILE A 125 -24.61 12.80 8.28
N ALA A 126 -23.73 13.03 7.33
CA ALA A 126 -23.49 14.34 6.68
C ALA A 126 -24.65 14.78 5.76
N ARG A 127 -25.94 14.61 6.21
CA ARG A 127 -27.14 14.78 5.38
C ARG A 127 -27.64 16.23 5.22
N GLU A 128 -27.10 17.19 5.96
CA GLU A 128 -27.80 18.47 6.15
C GLU A 128 -27.47 19.59 5.14
N ASP A 129 -26.45 19.42 4.29
CA ASP A 129 -26.12 20.41 3.26
C ASP A 129 -26.42 19.90 1.86
N PRO A 130 -27.43 20.46 1.14
CA PRO A 130 -27.77 20.07 -0.23
C PRO A 130 -26.60 20.22 -1.23
N ARG A 131 -25.65 21.13 -0.95
CA ARG A 131 -24.47 21.35 -1.81
C ARG A 131 -23.46 20.19 -1.71
N GLN A 132 -23.51 19.42 -0.62
CA GLN A 132 -22.65 18.27 -0.40
C GLN A 132 -23.29 16.94 -0.86
N GLU A 133 -24.54 16.95 -1.28
CA GLU A 133 -25.29 15.74 -1.65
C GLU A 133 -24.62 14.96 -2.79
N ALA A 134 -24.16 15.63 -3.83
CA ALA A 134 -23.47 14.98 -4.94
C ALA A 134 -22.13 14.37 -4.52
N CYS A 135 -21.38 15.04 -3.62
CA CYS A 135 -20.15 14.54 -3.05
C CYS A 135 -20.42 13.30 -2.18
N ARG A 136 -21.42 13.38 -1.31
CA ARG A 136 -21.85 12.28 -0.44
C ARG A 136 -22.23 11.03 -1.24
N LYS A 137 -23.00 11.17 -2.31
CA LYS A 137 -23.36 10.06 -3.20
C LYS A 137 -22.14 9.41 -3.83
N ARG A 138 -21.18 10.21 -4.29
CA ARG A 138 -19.92 9.68 -4.82
C ARG A 138 -19.10 8.92 -3.78
N MET A 139 -19.04 9.44 -2.55
CA MET A 139 -18.32 8.80 -1.45
C MET A 139 -18.96 7.48 -1.04
N LEU A 140 -20.30 7.41 -0.98
CA LEU A 140 -21.03 6.18 -0.70
C LEU A 140 -20.85 5.15 -1.83
N HIS A 141 -20.92 5.58 -3.08
CA HIS A 141 -20.67 4.70 -4.23
C HIS A 141 -19.24 4.14 -4.20
N ASN A 142 -18.25 4.99 -3.96
CA ASN A 142 -16.86 4.55 -3.80
C ASN A 142 -16.70 3.57 -2.63
N PHE A 143 -17.39 3.80 -1.51
CA PHE A 143 -17.37 2.86 -0.38
C PHE A 143 -17.90 1.48 -0.78
N ASP A 144 -19.03 1.45 -1.49
CA ASP A 144 -19.65 0.20 -1.94
C ASP A 144 -18.74 -0.56 -2.93
N GLU A 145 -18.07 0.13 -3.84
CA GLU A 145 -17.06 -0.49 -4.72
C GLU A 145 -15.85 -1.02 -3.92
N ALA A 146 -15.36 -0.25 -2.95
CA ALA A 146 -14.23 -0.63 -2.12
C ALA A 146 -14.44 -1.92 -1.32
N LEU A 147 -15.68 -2.30 -1.01
CA LEU A 147 -16.02 -3.54 -0.30
C LEU A 147 -15.51 -4.80 -1.02
N PHE A 148 -15.34 -4.74 -2.34
CA PHE A 148 -14.90 -5.86 -3.17
C PHE A 148 -13.38 -5.91 -3.35
N HIS A 149 -12.63 -5.00 -2.73
CA HIS A 149 -11.18 -4.87 -2.90
C HIS A 149 -10.41 -5.11 -1.58
N PRO A 150 -9.19 -5.64 -1.63
CA PRO A 150 -8.51 -6.19 -2.81
C PRO A 150 -9.20 -7.46 -3.33
N ASN A 151 -9.41 -7.54 -4.63
CA ASN A 151 -9.98 -8.71 -5.32
C ASN A 151 -8.90 -9.53 -6.04
N ASP A 152 -9.30 -10.58 -6.77
CA ASP A 152 -8.37 -11.47 -7.47
C ASP A 152 -7.57 -10.74 -8.56
N GLN A 153 -8.14 -9.71 -9.21
CA GLN A 153 -7.42 -8.90 -10.18
C GLN A 153 -6.34 -8.06 -9.50
N ASP A 154 -6.65 -7.42 -8.37
CA ASP A 154 -5.67 -6.65 -7.60
C ASP A 154 -4.48 -7.55 -7.18
N LEU A 155 -4.76 -8.77 -6.76
CA LEU A 155 -3.71 -9.73 -6.38
C LEU A 155 -2.88 -10.19 -7.59
N SER A 156 -3.53 -10.39 -8.75
CA SER A 156 -2.84 -10.70 -10.01
C SER A 156 -1.92 -9.54 -10.43
N ASP A 157 -2.39 -8.30 -10.30
CA ASP A 157 -1.62 -7.11 -10.61
C ASP A 157 -0.43 -6.92 -9.64
N ALA A 158 -0.63 -7.28 -8.37
CA ALA A 158 0.46 -7.30 -7.38
C ALA A 158 1.56 -8.32 -7.75
N ARG A 159 1.20 -9.52 -8.23
CA ARG A 159 2.18 -10.50 -8.77
C ARG A 159 2.92 -9.96 -9.99
N ALA A 160 2.18 -9.34 -10.92
CA ALA A 160 2.79 -8.74 -12.11
C ALA A 160 3.76 -7.60 -11.72
N PHE A 161 3.44 -6.84 -10.70
CA PHE A 161 4.34 -5.83 -10.13
C PHE A 161 5.64 -6.45 -9.62
N VAL A 162 5.58 -7.53 -8.84
CA VAL A 162 6.78 -8.24 -8.37
C VAL A 162 7.66 -8.66 -9.55
N ASN A 163 7.07 -9.28 -10.59
CA ASN A 163 7.82 -9.73 -11.76
C ASN A 163 8.56 -8.56 -12.44
N ARG A 164 7.89 -7.41 -12.63
CA ARG A 164 8.53 -6.21 -13.20
C ARG A 164 9.69 -5.70 -12.35
N ILE A 165 9.56 -5.72 -11.03
CA ILE A 165 10.64 -5.30 -10.12
C ILE A 165 11.84 -6.23 -10.27
N LEU A 166 11.62 -7.54 -10.32
CA LEU A 166 12.70 -8.53 -10.45
C LEU A 166 13.43 -8.40 -11.80
N GLU A 167 12.70 -8.21 -12.90
CA GLU A 167 13.28 -7.98 -14.24
C GLU A 167 14.15 -6.70 -14.27
N THR A 168 13.80 -5.69 -13.49
CA THR A 168 14.59 -4.44 -13.40
C THR A 168 15.88 -4.63 -12.59
N CYS A 169 15.93 -5.63 -11.71
CA CYS A 169 17.08 -5.89 -10.84
C CYS A 169 18.09 -6.89 -11.40
N GLU A 170 17.77 -7.58 -12.52
CA GLU A 170 18.68 -8.46 -13.26
C GLU A 170 19.65 -7.65 -14.15
#